data_d2e779c96e957312c2ace91c1df84740
#
_entry.id   d2e779c96e957312c2ace91c1df84740
#
_cell.length_a   1.000
_cell.length_b   1.000
_cell.length_c   1.000
_cell.angle_alpha   90.00
_cell.angle_beta   90.00
_cell.angle_gamma   90.00
#
_symmetry.space_group_name_H-M   'P 1'
#
loop_
_entity.id
_entity.type
_entity.pdbx_description
1 polymer ?
#
loop_
_entity_poly.entity_id
_entity_poly.type
_entity_poly.pdbx_seq_one_letter_code
_entity_poly.pdbx_strand_id
1 'polypeptide(L)'
;MIKSRFCDLLGIKYPIIQAGMGPFSNNNLCAAAANAGVLGLLSTSGLFHKHDQPWIYNAFVDSGEADREDEMGTALEKVLKRTHRLVKDNGGVFGPNVMVSAELIEQANTMIDTAIKVREENPDMKNTLKVMYTSAGDPMGWGEKIKGAGFTWIHVVPSVRAAMRCKKAGVDVIVASGHEGGFHTHWEPLHSMVLFPAVVEAVSDENTLVLGGGGVSDGKSIAASLALGVDGVLMGTRFLATQESDFHEIWKQAVVEAGDRGTLIARGFVGPARWLRNPRSEEHAQNTLQMSPGVFLGKPDDYSTIDMSLINFEIESIKAVYEGNKEKALMAAGECAQRISEMPRVSELVEKIAREAEEVIANMPKNFLA
;
A
#
# COMPACT_ATOMS: atom_id res chain seq x y z
N MET A 1 24.64 -5.87 -4.43
CA MET A 1 23.20 -6.04 -4.73
C MET A 1 22.59 -7.05 -3.76
N ILE A 2 21.48 -6.71 -3.11
CA ILE A 2 20.80 -7.60 -2.17
C ILE A 2 20.21 -8.78 -2.96
N LYS A 3 20.58 -10.01 -2.58
CA LYS A 3 19.93 -11.22 -3.12
C LYS A 3 18.60 -11.44 -2.39
N SER A 4 17.53 -11.69 -3.13
CA SER A 4 16.21 -11.93 -2.55
C SER A 4 15.41 -12.85 -3.46
N ARG A 5 14.74 -13.84 -2.85
CA ARG A 5 13.78 -14.71 -3.55
C ARG A 5 12.66 -13.91 -4.23
N PHE A 6 12.28 -12.78 -3.64
CA PHE A 6 11.26 -11.90 -4.22
C PHE A 6 11.73 -11.23 -5.51
N CYS A 7 13.01 -10.83 -5.59
CA CYS A 7 13.58 -10.32 -6.84
C CYS A 7 13.60 -11.39 -7.93
N ASP A 8 13.98 -12.62 -7.58
CA ASP A 8 14.05 -13.74 -8.52
C ASP A 8 12.64 -14.11 -9.04
N LEU A 9 11.63 -14.12 -8.16
CA LEU A 9 10.24 -14.43 -8.52
C LEU A 9 9.67 -13.47 -9.56
N LEU A 10 9.92 -12.18 -9.43
CA LEU A 10 9.31 -11.14 -10.30
C LEU A 10 10.24 -10.66 -11.42
N GLY A 11 11.56 -10.90 -11.32
CA GLY A 11 12.56 -10.33 -12.22
C GLY A 11 12.78 -8.83 -11.98
N ILE A 12 12.66 -8.37 -10.74
CA ILE A 12 12.91 -6.98 -10.32
C ILE A 12 14.31 -6.83 -9.71
N LYS A 13 14.83 -5.60 -9.71
CA LYS A 13 16.22 -5.32 -9.27
C LYS A 13 16.35 -5.26 -7.74
N TYR A 14 15.35 -4.71 -7.05
CA TYR A 14 15.38 -4.47 -5.62
C TYR A 14 14.16 -5.08 -4.92
N PRO A 15 14.30 -5.67 -3.72
CA PRO A 15 13.21 -6.36 -3.02
C PRO A 15 12.28 -5.36 -2.32
N ILE A 16 11.71 -4.45 -3.09
CA ILE A 16 10.88 -3.35 -2.60
C ILE A 16 9.57 -3.31 -3.38
N ILE A 17 8.46 -3.08 -2.68
CA ILE A 17 7.16 -2.76 -3.25
C ILE A 17 6.84 -1.29 -2.94
N GLN A 18 6.51 -0.52 -3.97
CA GLN A 18 5.79 0.74 -3.79
C GLN A 18 4.31 0.42 -3.59
N ALA A 19 3.75 0.77 -2.43
CA ALA A 19 2.37 0.47 -2.06
C ALA A 19 1.35 1.18 -2.97
N GLY A 20 0.29 0.48 -3.35
CA GLY A 20 -0.87 1.07 -4.00
C GLY A 20 -1.72 1.84 -2.98
N MET A 21 -1.68 3.16 -3.03
CA MET A 21 -2.27 4.04 -2.02
C MET A 21 -3.42 4.86 -2.62
N GLY A 22 -4.65 4.64 -2.10
CA GLY A 22 -5.81 5.41 -2.53
C GLY A 22 -5.83 6.86 -1.99
N PRO A 23 -6.76 7.67 -2.49
CA PRO A 23 -7.79 7.32 -3.47
C PRO A 23 -7.36 7.42 -4.95
N PHE A 24 -6.16 7.90 -5.24
CA PHE A 24 -5.62 8.03 -6.62
C PHE A 24 -5.30 6.68 -7.25
N SER A 25 -5.13 6.66 -8.58
CA SER A 25 -4.62 5.50 -9.29
C SER A 25 -3.15 5.22 -9.00
N ASN A 26 -2.37 6.26 -8.70
CA ASN A 26 -0.91 6.24 -8.57
C ASN A 26 -0.18 5.80 -9.85
N ASN A 27 -0.69 6.14 -11.02
CA ASN A 27 -0.08 5.76 -12.30
C ASN A 27 1.34 6.22 -12.47
N ASN A 28 1.60 7.50 -12.19
CA ASN A 28 2.93 8.08 -12.38
C ASN A 28 3.91 7.51 -11.36
N LEU A 29 3.48 7.41 -10.10
CA LEU A 29 4.28 6.83 -9.03
C LEU A 29 4.57 5.33 -9.29
N CYS A 30 3.54 4.57 -9.66
CA CYS A 30 3.66 3.14 -9.99
C CYS A 30 4.65 2.92 -11.15
N ALA A 31 4.51 3.69 -12.23
CA ALA A 31 5.39 3.58 -13.38
C ALA A 31 6.84 3.99 -13.05
N ALA A 32 7.03 5.06 -12.29
CA ALA A 32 8.34 5.50 -11.84
C ALA A 32 9.02 4.45 -10.94
N ALA A 33 8.26 3.83 -10.02
CA ALA A 33 8.74 2.75 -9.17
C ALA A 33 9.14 1.51 -9.97
N ALA A 34 8.27 1.07 -10.88
CA ALA A 34 8.55 -0.07 -11.76
C ALA A 34 9.81 0.17 -12.62
N ASN A 35 9.96 1.37 -13.19
CA ASN A 35 11.13 1.76 -13.98
C ASN A 35 12.42 1.88 -13.14
N ALA A 36 12.29 2.15 -11.85
CA ALA A 36 13.42 2.15 -10.91
C ALA A 36 13.84 0.73 -10.46
N GLY A 37 13.15 -0.31 -10.91
CA GLY A 37 13.48 -1.70 -10.64
C GLY A 37 12.88 -2.26 -9.34
N VAL A 38 11.79 -1.70 -8.86
CA VAL A 38 10.96 -2.22 -7.76
C VAL A 38 9.58 -2.61 -8.27
N LEU A 39 8.76 -3.31 -7.48
CA LEU A 39 7.38 -3.55 -7.85
C LEU A 39 6.54 -2.28 -7.65
N GLY A 40 5.91 -1.78 -8.71
CA GLY A 40 4.94 -0.69 -8.64
C GLY A 40 3.51 -1.21 -8.44
N LEU A 41 2.75 -0.61 -7.52
CA LEU A 41 1.33 -0.95 -7.34
C LEU A 41 0.42 0.24 -7.65
N LEU A 42 -0.58 -0.04 -8.48
CA LEU A 42 -1.72 0.85 -8.70
C LEU A 42 -2.73 0.67 -7.55
N SER A 43 -3.31 1.76 -7.07
CA SER A 43 -4.50 1.67 -6.23
C SER A 43 -5.75 1.55 -7.11
N THR A 44 -6.76 0.80 -6.66
CA THR A 44 -8.07 0.74 -7.31
C THR A 44 -9.19 1.30 -6.44
N SER A 45 -8.87 1.80 -5.24
CA SER A 45 -9.88 2.23 -4.27
C SER A 45 -10.75 3.40 -4.74
N GLY A 46 -10.22 4.30 -5.57
CA GLY A 46 -10.99 5.40 -6.12
C GLY A 46 -12.13 4.97 -7.06
N LEU A 47 -12.01 3.80 -7.68
CA LEU A 47 -13.02 3.28 -8.62
C LEU A 47 -14.37 2.93 -8.00
N PHE A 48 -14.42 2.67 -6.69
CA PHE A 48 -15.67 2.34 -5.99
C PHE A 48 -16.64 3.52 -5.89
N HIS A 49 -16.13 4.76 -6.04
CA HIS A 49 -16.80 5.97 -5.60
C HIS A 49 -17.49 6.78 -6.71
N LYS A 50 -17.75 6.16 -7.87
CA LYS A 50 -18.36 6.88 -9.01
C LYS A 50 -19.71 7.54 -8.66
N HIS A 51 -20.53 6.88 -7.84
CA HIS A 51 -21.89 7.32 -7.55
C HIS A 51 -22.06 7.98 -6.18
N ASP A 52 -21.31 7.56 -5.17
CA ASP A 52 -21.40 8.05 -3.80
C ASP A 52 -20.47 9.23 -3.50
N GLN A 53 -19.24 9.21 -4.03
CA GLN A 53 -18.25 10.26 -3.88
C GLN A 53 -17.56 10.58 -5.23
N PRO A 54 -18.26 11.20 -6.20
CA PRO A 54 -17.76 11.40 -7.56
C PRO A 54 -16.42 12.13 -7.63
N TRP A 55 -16.10 12.99 -6.66
CA TRP A 55 -14.80 13.67 -6.62
C TRP A 55 -13.62 12.71 -6.42
N ILE A 56 -13.80 11.61 -5.67
CA ILE A 56 -12.79 10.56 -5.50
C ILE A 56 -12.59 9.81 -6.81
N TYR A 57 -13.69 9.42 -7.47
CA TYR A 57 -13.65 8.77 -8.76
C TYR A 57 -12.97 9.66 -9.82
N ASN A 58 -13.34 10.94 -9.88
CA ASN A 58 -12.76 11.91 -10.80
C ASN A 58 -11.25 12.07 -10.56
N ALA A 59 -10.80 12.15 -9.30
CA ALA A 59 -9.37 12.21 -8.98
C ALA A 59 -8.62 10.96 -9.45
N PHE A 60 -9.24 9.77 -9.38
CA PHE A 60 -8.69 8.53 -9.89
C PHE A 60 -8.56 8.55 -11.43
N VAL A 61 -9.64 8.86 -12.15
CA VAL A 61 -9.66 8.80 -13.62
C VAL A 61 -8.81 9.90 -14.24
N ASP A 62 -8.81 11.11 -13.69
CA ASP A 62 -8.00 12.22 -14.15
C ASP A 62 -6.50 11.91 -14.05
N SER A 63 -6.05 11.30 -12.95
CA SER A 63 -4.67 10.84 -12.79
C SER A 63 -4.32 9.65 -13.68
N GLY A 64 -5.31 8.85 -14.05
CA GLY A 64 -5.19 7.62 -14.84
C GLY A 64 -5.37 7.77 -16.34
N GLU A 65 -5.69 8.97 -16.84
CA GLU A 65 -6.06 9.23 -18.24
C GLU A 65 -7.28 8.39 -18.69
N ALA A 66 -8.22 8.15 -17.81
CA ALA A 66 -9.53 7.59 -18.12
C ALA A 66 -10.60 8.68 -18.15
N ASP A 67 -11.76 8.40 -18.71
CA ASP A 67 -12.84 9.38 -18.80
C ASP A 67 -13.74 9.30 -17.55
N ARG A 68 -14.27 10.43 -17.11
CA ARG A 68 -15.17 10.50 -15.94
C ARG A 68 -16.48 9.73 -16.17
N GLU A 69 -16.86 9.53 -17.44
CA GLU A 69 -18.04 8.74 -17.82
C GLU A 69 -17.76 7.23 -17.89
N ASP A 70 -16.49 6.80 -17.88
CA ASP A 70 -16.14 5.39 -17.94
C ASP A 70 -16.74 4.62 -16.75
N GLU A 71 -17.18 3.41 -16.98
CA GLU A 71 -17.49 2.48 -15.92
C GLU A 71 -16.20 1.88 -15.33
N MET A 72 -16.28 1.37 -14.11
CA MET A 72 -15.15 0.86 -13.31
C MET A 72 -14.17 -0.02 -14.12
N GLY A 73 -14.70 -1.02 -14.85
CA GLY A 73 -13.86 -1.92 -15.64
C GLY A 73 -13.16 -1.19 -16.79
N THR A 74 -13.86 -0.29 -17.50
CA THR A 74 -13.29 0.50 -18.60
C THR A 74 -12.23 1.46 -18.11
N ALA A 75 -12.48 2.16 -17.00
CA ALA A 75 -11.50 3.04 -16.38
C ALA A 75 -10.24 2.28 -15.95
N LEU A 76 -10.39 1.13 -15.29
CA LEU A 76 -9.26 0.29 -14.91
C LEU A 76 -8.48 -0.23 -16.13
N GLU A 77 -9.16 -0.67 -17.19
CA GLU A 77 -8.52 -1.11 -18.43
C GLU A 77 -7.62 -0.01 -19.03
N LYS A 78 -8.13 1.23 -19.12
CA LYS A 78 -7.35 2.39 -19.62
C LYS A 78 -6.13 2.67 -18.74
N VAL A 79 -6.31 2.64 -17.43
CA VAL A 79 -5.25 2.84 -16.43
C VAL A 79 -4.17 1.78 -16.54
N LEU A 80 -4.52 0.50 -16.65
CA LEU A 80 -3.58 -0.61 -16.81
C LEU A 80 -2.79 -0.49 -18.12
N LYS A 81 -3.47 -0.19 -19.25
CA LYS A 81 -2.83 0.02 -20.54
C LYS A 81 -1.89 1.23 -20.55
N ARG A 82 -2.28 2.34 -19.90
CA ARG A 82 -1.41 3.49 -19.74
C ARG A 82 -0.15 3.13 -18.95
N THR A 83 -0.30 2.48 -17.81
CA THR A 83 0.85 2.08 -16.99
C THR A 83 1.80 1.17 -17.77
N HIS A 84 1.26 0.20 -18.52
CA HIS A 84 2.08 -0.64 -19.39
C HIS A 84 2.90 0.18 -20.40
N ARG A 85 2.28 1.16 -21.08
CA ARG A 85 3.01 2.04 -22.02
C ARG A 85 4.17 2.79 -21.36
N LEU A 86 4.01 3.16 -20.09
CA LEU A 86 5.04 3.89 -19.33
C LEU A 86 6.22 3.03 -18.87
N VAL A 87 6.05 1.71 -18.79
CA VAL A 87 7.05 0.81 -18.17
C VAL A 87 7.64 -0.23 -19.13
N LYS A 88 6.99 -0.53 -20.26
CA LYS A 88 7.34 -1.68 -21.12
C LYS A 88 8.77 -1.66 -21.64
N ASP A 89 9.29 -0.49 -21.98
CA ASP A 89 10.61 -0.33 -22.58
C ASP A 89 11.75 -0.54 -21.56
N ASN A 90 11.44 -0.42 -20.27
CA ASN A 90 12.37 -0.63 -19.17
C ASN A 90 12.21 -1.99 -18.48
N GLY A 91 11.26 -2.82 -18.92
CA GLY A 91 10.95 -4.11 -18.30
C GLY A 91 10.37 -3.99 -16.89
N GLY A 92 9.79 -2.85 -16.53
CA GLY A 92 9.21 -2.59 -15.22
C GLY A 92 8.03 -3.51 -14.90
N VAL A 93 7.90 -3.92 -13.64
CA VAL A 93 6.85 -4.82 -13.16
C VAL A 93 5.85 -4.06 -12.30
N PHE A 94 4.56 -4.26 -12.57
CA PHE A 94 3.48 -3.62 -11.80
C PHE A 94 2.27 -4.54 -11.62
N GLY A 95 1.32 -4.10 -10.79
CA GLY A 95 0.03 -4.73 -10.61
C GLY A 95 -0.99 -3.85 -9.91
N PRO A 96 -2.30 -4.16 -10.03
CA PRO A 96 -3.35 -3.49 -9.26
C PRO A 96 -3.40 -4.00 -7.82
N ASN A 97 -3.69 -3.12 -6.88
CA ASN A 97 -4.12 -3.45 -5.53
C ASN A 97 -5.64 -3.44 -5.48
N VAL A 98 -6.24 -4.60 -5.27
CA VAL A 98 -7.69 -4.81 -5.20
C VAL A 98 -8.11 -5.13 -3.77
N MET A 99 -9.07 -4.38 -3.25
CA MET A 99 -9.70 -4.67 -1.95
C MET A 99 -10.71 -5.80 -2.13
N VAL A 100 -10.59 -6.85 -1.30
CA VAL A 100 -11.42 -8.08 -1.41
C VAL A 100 -12.31 -8.30 -0.19
N SER A 101 -12.72 -7.22 0.48
CA SER A 101 -13.66 -7.29 1.60
C SER A 101 -15.04 -7.80 1.14
N ALA A 102 -15.78 -8.39 2.06
CA ALA A 102 -17.09 -8.98 1.76
C ALA A 102 -18.09 -7.97 1.17
N GLU A 103 -18.00 -6.71 1.59
CA GLU A 103 -18.85 -5.61 1.13
C GLU A 103 -18.52 -5.18 -0.32
N LEU A 104 -17.34 -5.50 -0.82
CA LEU A 104 -16.83 -5.09 -2.13
C LEU A 104 -16.62 -6.26 -3.09
N ILE A 105 -17.25 -7.42 -2.84
CA ILE A 105 -17.00 -8.66 -3.58
C ILE A 105 -17.29 -8.52 -5.09
N GLU A 106 -18.35 -7.82 -5.46
CA GLU A 106 -18.74 -7.61 -6.86
C GLU A 106 -17.76 -6.68 -7.58
N GLN A 107 -17.36 -5.60 -6.91
CA GLN A 107 -16.36 -4.65 -7.40
C GLN A 107 -14.99 -5.33 -7.54
N ALA A 108 -14.60 -6.12 -6.54
CA ALA A 108 -13.36 -6.90 -6.59
C ALA A 108 -13.36 -7.89 -7.77
N ASN A 109 -14.45 -8.60 -8.00
CA ASN A 109 -14.61 -9.47 -9.16
C ASN A 109 -14.45 -8.70 -10.47
N THR A 110 -15.13 -7.56 -10.64
CA THR A 110 -15.02 -6.71 -11.83
C THR A 110 -13.57 -6.28 -12.09
N MET A 111 -12.86 -5.85 -11.06
CA MET A 111 -11.46 -5.41 -11.19
C MET A 111 -10.50 -6.54 -11.54
N ILE A 112 -10.64 -7.69 -10.87
CA ILE A 112 -9.80 -8.86 -11.12
C ILE A 112 -10.07 -9.38 -12.53
N ASP A 113 -11.34 -9.51 -12.97
CA ASP A 113 -11.71 -9.93 -14.31
C ASP A 113 -11.21 -8.97 -15.38
N THR A 114 -11.28 -7.65 -15.12
CA THR A 114 -10.72 -6.65 -16.03
C THR A 114 -9.21 -6.82 -16.19
N ALA A 115 -8.47 -7.00 -15.09
CA ALA A 115 -7.02 -7.17 -15.16
C ALA A 115 -6.64 -8.48 -15.89
N ILE A 116 -7.39 -9.57 -15.69
CA ILE A 116 -7.22 -10.83 -16.39
C ILE A 116 -7.45 -10.62 -17.89
N LYS A 117 -8.61 -10.06 -18.27
CA LYS A 117 -8.97 -9.77 -19.67
C LYS A 117 -7.90 -8.92 -20.36
N VAL A 118 -7.50 -7.82 -19.75
CA VAL A 118 -6.49 -6.91 -20.32
C VAL A 118 -5.18 -7.64 -20.59
N ARG A 119 -4.74 -8.50 -19.70
CA ARG A 119 -3.52 -9.29 -19.83
C ARG A 119 -3.63 -10.37 -20.90
N GLU A 120 -4.79 -10.98 -21.06
CA GLU A 120 -5.05 -11.99 -22.09
C GLU A 120 -5.12 -11.39 -23.50
N GLU A 121 -5.81 -10.27 -23.63
CA GLU A 121 -5.97 -9.53 -24.89
C GLU A 121 -4.67 -8.82 -25.35
N ASN A 122 -3.73 -8.58 -24.44
CA ASN A 122 -2.46 -7.90 -24.71
C ASN A 122 -1.27 -8.75 -24.21
N PRO A 123 -0.80 -9.73 -25.00
CA PRO A 123 0.23 -10.69 -24.57
C PRO A 123 1.55 -10.07 -24.13
N ASP A 124 1.93 -8.89 -24.66
CA ASP A 124 3.10 -8.13 -24.25
C ASP A 124 3.00 -7.62 -22.80
N MET A 125 1.78 -7.38 -22.32
CA MET A 125 1.56 -7.00 -20.92
C MET A 125 1.87 -8.11 -19.92
N LYS A 126 1.97 -9.37 -20.34
CA LYS A 126 2.31 -10.50 -19.44
C LYS A 126 3.67 -10.32 -18.75
N ASN A 127 4.56 -9.58 -19.39
CA ASN A 127 5.90 -9.31 -18.84
C ASN A 127 5.94 -8.14 -17.85
N THR A 128 4.95 -7.25 -17.86
CA THR A 128 4.88 -6.05 -17.03
C THR A 128 3.78 -6.12 -15.98
N LEU A 129 2.55 -6.47 -16.37
CA LEU A 129 1.41 -6.70 -15.48
C LEU A 129 1.47 -8.12 -14.91
N LYS A 130 2.39 -8.35 -13.97
CA LYS A 130 2.67 -9.70 -13.41
C LYS A 130 1.94 -9.99 -12.11
N VAL A 131 1.56 -8.97 -11.36
CA VAL A 131 1.10 -9.11 -9.98
C VAL A 131 -0.37 -8.78 -9.84
N MET A 132 -1.08 -9.58 -9.07
CA MET A 132 -2.35 -9.24 -8.46
C MET A 132 -2.12 -9.07 -6.96
N TYR A 133 -2.21 -7.83 -6.48
CA TYR A 133 -2.13 -7.53 -5.05
C TYR A 133 -3.54 -7.41 -4.47
N THR A 134 -3.81 -8.09 -3.37
CA THR A 134 -5.11 -8.04 -2.71
C THR A 134 -4.99 -7.58 -1.26
N SER A 135 -6.00 -6.88 -0.76
CA SER A 135 -6.02 -6.29 0.59
C SER A 135 -7.43 -6.27 1.18
N ALA A 136 -7.52 -5.96 2.46
CA ALA A 136 -8.77 -5.66 3.17
C ALA A 136 -9.85 -6.75 3.03
N GLY A 137 -9.52 -8.01 3.23
CA GLY A 137 -10.53 -9.08 3.20
C GLY A 137 -9.97 -10.47 3.36
N ASP A 138 -10.84 -11.45 3.14
CA ASP A 138 -10.48 -12.87 3.21
C ASP A 138 -9.84 -13.33 1.89
N PRO A 139 -8.63 -13.90 1.91
CA PRO A 139 -8.00 -14.43 0.70
C PRO A 139 -8.69 -15.70 0.15
N MET A 140 -9.51 -16.38 0.94
CA MET A 140 -10.14 -17.63 0.53
C MET A 140 -11.07 -17.44 -0.68
N GLY A 141 -10.96 -18.32 -1.66
CA GLY A 141 -11.81 -18.31 -2.87
C GLY A 141 -11.23 -17.57 -4.08
N TRP A 142 -10.15 -16.80 -3.93
CA TRP A 142 -9.54 -16.04 -5.02
C TRP A 142 -8.40 -16.75 -5.76
N GLY A 143 -7.80 -17.77 -5.11
CA GLY A 143 -6.57 -18.42 -5.61
C GLY A 143 -6.70 -19.01 -7.00
N GLU A 144 -7.76 -19.79 -7.26
CA GLU A 144 -7.98 -20.41 -8.57
C GLU A 144 -8.08 -19.35 -9.69
N LYS A 145 -8.85 -18.28 -9.44
CA LYS A 145 -9.06 -17.20 -10.40
C LYS A 145 -7.77 -16.44 -10.70
N ILE A 146 -7.06 -16.00 -9.67
CA ILE A 146 -5.87 -15.15 -9.80
C ILE A 146 -4.69 -15.96 -10.37
N LYS A 147 -4.38 -17.11 -9.77
CA LYS A 147 -3.24 -17.95 -10.17
C LYS A 147 -3.51 -18.68 -11.49
N GLY A 148 -4.75 -19.10 -11.74
CA GLY A 148 -5.16 -19.68 -13.02
C GLY A 148 -4.93 -18.75 -14.21
N ALA A 149 -5.05 -17.44 -14.00
CA ALA A 149 -4.70 -16.42 -14.98
C ALA A 149 -3.19 -16.10 -15.07
N GLY A 150 -2.35 -16.78 -14.26
CA GLY A 150 -0.88 -16.66 -14.28
C GLY A 150 -0.34 -15.39 -13.62
N PHE A 151 -1.08 -14.78 -12.69
CA PHE A 151 -0.56 -13.73 -11.83
C PHE A 151 0.22 -14.31 -10.65
N THR A 152 1.29 -13.62 -10.25
CA THR A 152 1.85 -13.77 -8.91
C THR A 152 0.89 -13.08 -7.92
N TRP A 153 0.38 -13.84 -6.98
CA TRP A 153 -0.60 -13.32 -6.01
C TRP A 153 0.06 -12.87 -4.73
N ILE A 154 -0.13 -11.59 -4.39
CA ILE A 154 0.35 -10.98 -3.15
C ILE A 154 -0.85 -10.57 -2.28
N HIS A 155 -0.79 -10.83 -0.97
CA HIS A 155 -1.83 -10.39 -0.03
C HIS A 155 -1.22 -9.80 1.25
N VAL A 156 -1.81 -8.71 1.76
CA VAL A 156 -1.35 -8.04 2.97
C VAL A 156 -2.15 -8.46 4.20
N VAL A 157 -1.45 -8.68 5.30
CA VAL A 157 -2.03 -9.18 6.55
C VAL A 157 -1.48 -8.46 7.79
N PRO A 158 -2.29 -8.28 8.83
CA PRO A 158 -1.87 -7.65 10.08
C PRO A 158 -1.50 -8.65 11.20
N SER A 159 -1.58 -9.96 10.95
CA SER A 159 -1.39 -10.96 12.00
C SER A 159 -0.94 -12.31 11.46
N VAL A 160 -0.34 -13.14 12.33
CA VAL A 160 0.03 -14.52 12.02
C VAL A 160 -1.18 -15.37 11.62
N ARG A 161 -2.32 -15.20 12.30
CA ARG A 161 -3.57 -15.93 11.97
C ARG A 161 -4.01 -15.63 10.54
N ALA A 162 -3.96 -14.37 10.11
CA ALA A 162 -4.29 -14.00 8.74
C ALA A 162 -3.25 -14.53 7.74
N ALA A 163 -1.96 -14.52 8.09
CA ALA A 163 -0.89 -15.09 7.25
C ALA A 163 -1.08 -16.59 7.00
N MET A 164 -1.42 -17.36 8.04
CA MET A 164 -1.74 -18.79 7.91
C MET A 164 -2.94 -19.02 6.99
N ARG A 165 -3.93 -18.12 7.01
CA ARG A 165 -5.08 -18.19 6.12
C ARG A 165 -4.68 -17.90 4.67
N CYS A 166 -3.78 -16.95 4.44
CA CYS A 166 -3.21 -16.67 3.11
C CYS A 166 -2.43 -17.87 2.56
N LYS A 167 -1.60 -18.49 3.39
CA LYS A 167 -0.88 -19.72 3.02
C LYS A 167 -1.84 -20.83 2.58
N LYS A 168 -2.92 -21.03 3.36
CA LYS A 168 -3.97 -22.02 3.02
C LYS A 168 -4.69 -21.67 1.70
N ALA A 169 -4.86 -20.39 1.37
CA ALA A 169 -5.48 -19.93 0.13
C ALA A 169 -4.53 -20.04 -1.08
N GLY A 170 -3.25 -20.32 -0.88
CA GLY A 170 -2.24 -20.45 -1.93
C GLY A 170 -1.64 -19.12 -2.38
N VAL A 171 -1.63 -18.10 -1.53
CA VAL A 171 -0.95 -16.80 -1.77
C VAL A 171 0.56 -17.05 -1.94
N ASP A 172 1.16 -16.47 -2.99
CA ASP A 172 2.58 -16.64 -3.28
C ASP A 172 3.47 -15.77 -2.37
N VAL A 173 2.99 -14.53 -2.08
CA VAL A 173 3.74 -13.56 -1.28
C VAL A 173 2.80 -12.94 -0.24
N ILE A 174 3.15 -13.07 1.03
CA ILE A 174 2.39 -12.52 2.15
C ILE A 174 3.11 -11.28 2.69
N VAL A 175 2.43 -10.13 2.69
CA VAL A 175 2.97 -8.89 3.27
C VAL A 175 2.50 -8.77 4.71
N ALA A 176 3.39 -8.94 5.67
CA ALA A 176 3.13 -8.66 7.07
C ALA A 176 3.16 -7.15 7.31
N SER A 177 2.03 -6.53 7.63
CA SER A 177 1.92 -5.09 7.82
C SER A 177 1.82 -4.72 9.28
N GLY A 178 2.88 -4.13 9.83
CA GLY A 178 2.94 -3.67 11.20
C GLY A 178 2.07 -2.43 11.46
N HIS A 179 1.77 -2.20 12.73
CA HIS A 179 0.92 -1.10 13.20
C HIS A 179 1.49 0.30 12.90
N GLU A 180 2.78 0.40 12.60
CA GLU A 180 3.46 1.63 12.20
C GLU A 180 3.03 2.13 10.80
N GLY A 181 2.28 1.33 10.07
CA GLY A 181 1.75 1.67 8.74
C GLY A 181 0.83 2.89 8.76
N GLY A 182 0.74 3.61 7.62
CA GLY A 182 -0.18 4.72 7.43
C GLY A 182 -1.55 4.27 6.96
N PHE A 183 -2.56 5.11 7.20
CA PHE A 183 -3.97 4.89 6.93
C PHE A 183 -4.51 3.69 7.70
N HIS A 184 -5.30 2.79 7.08
CA HIS A 184 -5.93 1.68 7.81
C HIS A 184 -4.89 0.78 8.49
N THR A 185 -5.04 0.63 9.81
CA THR A 185 -4.30 -0.29 10.65
C THR A 185 -5.24 -1.42 11.12
N HIS A 186 -4.81 -2.21 12.08
CA HIS A 186 -5.66 -3.28 12.64
C HIS A 186 -6.22 -2.89 14.01
N TRP A 187 -7.38 -3.41 14.36
CA TRP A 187 -8.01 -3.20 15.68
C TRP A 187 -7.10 -3.63 16.82
N GLU A 188 -6.49 -4.79 16.70
CA GLU A 188 -5.50 -5.31 17.65
C GLU A 188 -4.10 -5.08 17.08
N PRO A 189 -3.39 -4.01 17.54
CA PRO A 189 -2.12 -3.62 16.94
C PRO A 189 -1.01 -4.63 17.22
N LEU A 190 -0.24 -4.97 16.19
CA LEU A 190 1.01 -5.71 16.31
C LEU A 190 2.09 -5.00 15.52
N HIS A 191 3.22 -4.72 16.19
CA HIS A 191 4.31 -3.92 15.63
C HIS A 191 5.28 -4.77 14.80
N SER A 192 5.92 -4.14 13.82
CA SER A 192 6.76 -4.78 12.81
C SER A 192 7.87 -5.66 13.40
N MET A 193 8.55 -5.20 14.47
CA MET A 193 9.62 -5.94 15.12
C MET A 193 9.17 -7.31 15.66
N VAL A 194 7.90 -7.45 16.05
CA VAL A 194 7.32 -8.69 16.56
C VAL A 194 6.60 -9.45 15.44
N LEU A 195 5.88 -8.72 14.58
CA LEU A 195 5.05 -9.34 13.53
C LEU A 195 5.88 -10.04 12.47
N PHE A 196 6.98 -9.44 11.99
CA PHE A 196 7.75 -9.97 10.87
C PHE A 196 8.31 -11.37 11.18
N PRO A 197 9.12 -11.59 12.23
CA PRO A 197 9.65 -12.91 12.52
C PRO A 197 8.55 -13.91 12.82
N ALA A 198 7.48 -13.52 13.53
CA ALA A 198 6.38 -14.43 13.84
C ALA A 198 5.63 -14.91 12.59
N VAL A 199 5.44 -14.04 11.58
CA VAL A 199 4.83 -14.43 10.30
C VAL A 199 5.80 -15.28 9.49
N VAL A 200 7.09 -14.93 9.41
CA VAL A 200 8.11 -15.72 8.73
C VAL A 200 8.15 -17.14 9.28
N GLU A 201 8.26 -17.31 10.59
CA GLU A 201 8.28 -18.62 11.25
C GLU A 201 7.03 -19.45 10.97
N ALA A 202 5.86 -18.79 10.89
CA ALA A 202 4.58 -19.49 10.72
C ALA A 202 4.31 -19.93 9.28
N VAL A 203 4.77 -19.19 8.26
CA VAL A 203 4.29 -19.39 6.88
C VAL A 203 5.36 -19.45 5.81
N SER A 204 6.58 -18.92 6.03
CA SER A 204 7.62 -18.92 5.01
C SER A 204 8.11 -20.32 4.68
N ASP A 205 8.17 -20.67 3.39
CA ASP A 205 8.73 -21.91 2.86
C ASP A 205 9.22 -21.72 1.41
N GLU A 206 9.44 -22.81 0.68
CA GLU A 206 9.89 -22.79 -0.71
C GLU A 206 8.89 -22.08 -1.64
N ASN A 207 7.60 -22.15 -1.34
CA ASN A 207 6.49 -21.70 -2.18
C ASN A 207 5.84 -20.40 -1.69
N THR A 208 6.14 -19.98 -0.46
CA THR A 208 5.51 -18.82 0.18
C THR A 208 6.58 -17.86 0.70
N LEU A 209 6.61 -16.65 0.14
CA LEU A 209 7.50 -15.59 0.56
C LEU A 209 6.80 -14.67 1.56
N VAL A 210 7.58 -14.01 2.43
CA VAL A 210 7.07 -13.02 3.37
C VAL A 210 7.79 -11.70 3.17
N LEU A 211 7.03 -10.62 3.02
CA LEU A 211 7.55 -9.25 3.01
C LEU A 211 7.08 -8.48 4.24
N GLY A 212 7.87 -7.49 4.65
CA GLY A 212 7.53 -6.59 5.75
C GLY A 212 7.01 -5.24 5.28
N GLY A 213 5.93 -4.76 5.87
CA GLY A 213 5.38 -3.40 5.65
C GLY A 213 5.08 -2.70 6.96
N GLY A 214 5.05 -1.37 6.98
CA GLY A 214 4.89 -0.57 8.19
C GLY A 214 6.23 -0.16 8.82
N GLY A 215 6.46 1.14 8.96
CA GLY A 215 7.68 1.69 9.58
C GLY A 215 8.92 1.73 8.69
N VAL A 216 8.88 1.17 7.49
CA VAL A 216 10.05 1.10 6.59
C VAL A 216 10.14 2.35 5.72
N SER A 217 11.29 3.07 5.76
CA SER A 217 11.48 4.32 5.01
C SER A 217 12.88 4.57 4.45
N ASP A 218 13.88 3.81 4.88
CA ASP A 218 15.30 4.00 4.53
C ASP A 218 16.05 2.67 4.45
N GLY A 219 17.31 2.71 4.06
CA GLY A 219 18.14 1.51 3.96
C GLY A 219 18.37 0.81 5.30
N LYS A 220 18.39 1.54 6.41
CA LYS A 220 18.54 0.94 7.75
C LYS A 220 17.32 0.10 8.12
N SER A 221 16.13 0.63 7.87
CA SER A 221 14.88 -0.09 8.14
C SER A 221 14.69 -1.26 7.18
N ILE A 222 15.16 -1.17 5.92
CA ILE A 222 15.21 -2.31 4.98
C ILE A 222 16.13 -3.40 5.53
N ALA A 223 17.38 -3.06 5.90
CA ALA A 223 18.35 -4.02 6.43
C ALA A 223 17.84 -4.72 7.70
N ALA A 224 17.22 -3.96 8.62
CA ALA A 224 16.61 -4.51 9.83
C ALA A 224 15.46 -5.47 9.50
N SER A 225 14.60 -5.13 8.55
CA SER A 225 13.50 -6.01 8.12
C SER A 225 14.02 -7.32 7.53
N LEU A 226 15.04 -7.26 6.68
CA LEU A 226 15.69 -8.45 6.13
C LEU A 226 16.34 -9.32 7.22
N ALA A 227 16.94 -8.69 8.24
CA ALA A 227 17.48 -9.40 9.40
C ALA A 227 16.40 -10.12 10.24
N LEU A 228 15.16 -9.64 10.20
CA LEU A 228 14.00 -10.32 10.80
C LEU A 228 13.44 -11.45 9.93
N GLY A 229 14.07 -11.77 8.80
CA GLY A 229 13.79 -12.92 7.97
C GLY A 229 12.84 -12.69 6.80
N VAL A 230 12.38 -11.46 6.54
CA VAL A 230 11.51 -11.19 5.38
C VAL A 230 12.31 -11.17 4.06
N ASP A 231 11.67 -11.50 2.94
CA ASP A 231 12.27 -11.54 1.60
C ASP A 231 12.32 -10.16 0.90
N GLY A 232 11.73 -9.14 1.52
CA GLY A 232 11.67 -7.78 0.98
C GLY A 232 10.71 -6.91 1.77
N VAL A 233 10.44 -5.70 1.29
CA VAL A 233 9.65 -4.72 2.03
C VAL A 233 8.59 -4.03 1.17
N LEU A 234 7.50 -3.59 1.82
CA LEU A 234 6.48 -2.72 1.24
C LEU A 234 6.58 -1.34 1.89
N MET A 235 6.63 -0.29 1.07
CA MET A 235 6.78 1.10 1.52
C MET A 235 5.68 1.97 0.90
N GLY A 236 4.90 2.64 1.76
CA GLY A 236 3.87 3.61 1.36
C GLY A 236 4.38 5.04 1.54
N THR A 237 4.43 5.51 2.77
CA THR A 237 4.73 6.90 3.15
C THR A 237 6.01 7.44 2.53
N ARG A 238 7.07 6.63 2.42
CA ARG A 238 8.32 7.04 1.76
C ARG A 238 8.11 7.38 0.28
N PHE A 239 7.36 6.56 -0.45
CA PHE A 239 7.06 6.81 -1.86
C PHE A 239 6.03 7.92 -2.05
N LEU A 240 5.11 8.13 -1.11
CA LEU A 240 4.20 9.27 -1.13
C LEU A 240 4.97 10.60 -1.19
N ALA A 241 6.06 10.73 -0.45
CA ALA A 241 6.93 11.89 -0.46
C ALA A 241 8.01 11.80 -1.55
N THR A 242 7.59 11.69 -2.82
CA THR A 242 8.45 11.73 -4.01
C THR A 242 7.89 12.67 -5.07
N GLN A 243 8.71 13.06 -6.04
CA GLN A 243 8.30 14.02 -7.08
C GLN A 243 7.21 13.45 -7.99
N GLU A 244 7.30 12.15 -8.34
CA GLU A 244 6.37 11.46 -9.24
C GLU A 244 5.08 11.00 -8.56
N SER A 245 4.96 11.22 -7.24
CA SER A 245 3.76 10.87 -6.48
C SER A 245 2.54 11.67 -6.97
N ASP A 246 1.44 10.98 -7.22
CA ASP A 246 0.16 11.56 -7.65
C ASP A 246 -0.62 12.25 -6.51
N PHE A 247 -0.07 12.24 -5.29
CA PHE A 247 -0.66 12.90 -4.13
C PHE A 247 -0.53 14.42 -4.20
N HIS A 248 -1.53 15.12 -3.65
CA HIS A 248 -1.53 16.58 -3.59
C HIS A 248 -0.30 17.12 -2.84
N GLU A 249 0.25 18.24 -3.30
CA GLU A 249 1.50 18.79 -2.77
C GLU A 249 1.46 19.07 -1.26
N ILE A 250 0.32 19.54 -0.73
CA ILE A 250 0.17 19.79 0.71
C ILE A 250 0.31 18.50 1.53
N TRP A 251 -0.06 17.34 0.98
CA TRP A 251 0.10 16.05 1.65
C TRP A 251 1.56 15.60 1.66
N LYS A 252 2.23 15.69 0.52
CA LYS A 252 3.66 15.39 0.40
C LYS A 252 4.49 16.26 1.34
N GLN A 253 4.19 17.57 1.36
CA GLN A 253 4.86 18.51 2.23
C GLN A 253 4.59 18.23 3.72
N ALA A 254 3.37 17.86 4.09
CA ALA A 254 3.03 17.51 5.45
C ALA A 254 3.79 16.26 5.95
N VAL A 255 4.09 15.29 5.08
CA VAL A 255 4.97 14.16 5.41
C VAL A 255 6.39 14.62 5.70
N VAL A 256 6.94 15.51 4.89
CA VAL A 256 8.32 16.03 5.06
C VAL A 256 8.44 16.93 6.30
N GLU A 257 7.38 17.62 6.67
CA GLU A 257 7.31 18.46 7.86
C GLU A 257 7.02 17.66 9.15
N ALA A 258 6.68 16.38 9.06
CA ALA A 258 6.35 15.55 10.20
C ALA A 258 7.55 15.38 11.13
N GLY A 259 7.45 15.90 12.35
CA GLY A 259 8.47 15.75 13.39
C GLY A 259 8.30 14.50 14.23
N ASP A 260 8.99 14.47 15.36
CA ASP A 260 8.84 13.42 16.38
C ASP A 260 7.38 13.31 16.82
N ARG A 261 6.88 12.06 16.89
CA ARG A 261 5.46 11.77 17.18
C ARG A 261 4.48 12.48 16.24
N GLY A 262 4.88 12.65 14.99
CA GLY A 262 4.13 13.36 13.94
C GLY A 262 2.88 12.63 13.43
N THR A 263 2.46 11.53 14.05
CA THR A 263 1.24 10.79 13.70
C THR A 263 0.42 10.42 14.93
N LEU A 264 -0.85 10.12 14.72
CA LEU A 264 -1.76 9.60 15.75
C LEU A 264 -2.73 8.59 15.12
N ILE A 265 -3.37 7.78 15.97
CA ILE A 265 -4.46 6.89 15.57
C ILE A 265 -5.79 7.57 15.83
N ALA A 266 -6.69 7.47 14.88
CA ALA A 266 -8.12 7.77 15.03
C ALA A 266 -8.90 6.80 14.15
N ARG A 267 -10.21 6.97 14.04
CA ARG A 267 -11.01 6.18 13.13
C ARG A 267 -10.64 6.50 11.67
N GLY A 268 -10.76 5.51 10.81
CA GLY A 268 -10.83 5.58 9.36
C GLY A 268 -12.14 4.95 8.89
N PHE A 269 -12.42 4.96 7.58
CA PHE A 269 -13.67 4.45 7.00
C PHE A 269 -14.10 3.08 7.52
N VAL A 270 -13.14 2.16 7.69
CA VAL A 270 -13.41 0.77 8.04
C VAL A 270 -12.79 0.32 9.37
N GLY A 271 -12.29 1.24 10.18
CA GLY A 271 -11.65 0.91 11.45
C GLY A 271 -10.50 1.85 11.82
N PRO A 272 -9.56 1.44 12.66
CA PRO A 272 -8.43 2.28 13.05
C PRO A 272 -7.60 2.73 11.84
N ALA A 273 -7.19 3.99 11.83
CA ALA A 273 -6.32 4.56 10.81
C ALA A 273 -5.28 5.49 11.43
N ARG A 274 -4.10 5.56 10.81
CA ARG A 274 -3.01 6.44 11.23
C ARG A 274 -2.98 7.69 10.35
N TRP A 275 -2.99 8.84 11.01
CA TRP A 275 -3.05 10.16 10.41
C TRP A 275 -1.83 10.98 10.81
N LEU A 276 -1.37 11.88 9.94
CA LEU A 276 -0.43 12.94 10.31
C LEU A 276 -1.07 13.83 11.39
N ARG A 277 -0.28 14.16 12.40
CA ARG A 277 -0.71 14.98 13.51
C ARG A 277 -0.86 16.44 13.09
N ASN A 278 -2.07 16.95 13.20
CA ASN A 278 -2.43 18.36 13.05
C ASN A 278 -3.70 18.65 13.85
N PRO A 279 -4.15 19.90 13.99
CA PRO A 279 -5.35 20.22 14.77
C PRO A 279 -6.59 19.43 14.31
N ARG A 280 -6.73 19.18 13.00
CA ARG A 280 -7.87 18.43 12.45
C ARG A 280 -7.84 16.95 12.82
N SER A 281 -6.68 16.31 12.79
CA SER A 281 -6.54 14.92 13.22
C SER A 281 -6.67 14.75 14.73
N GLU A 282 -6.26 15.74 15.51
CA GLU A 282 -6.47 15.75 16.97
C GLU A 282 -7.96 15.88 17.31
N GLU A 283 -8.69 16.77 16.63
CA GLU A 283 -10.15 16.86 16.73
C GLU A 283 -10.81 15.51 16.35
N HIS A 284 -10.35 14.89 15.25
CA HIS A 284 -10.85 13.58 14.82
C HIS A 284 -10.60 12.48 15.85
N ALA A 285 -9.43 12.49 16.51
CA ALA A 285 -9.13 11.53 17.56
C ALA A 285 -10.02 11.73 18.80
N GLN A 286 -10.34 12.97 19.16
CA GLN A 286 -11.30 13.25 20.24
C GLN A 286 -12.71 12.79 19.89
N ASN A 287 -13.16 13.06 18.66
CA ASN A 287 -14.45 12.56 18.17
C ASN A 287 -14.49 11.03 18.14
N THR A 288 -13.38 10.39 17.73
CA THR A 288 -13.22 8.93 17.77
C THR A 288 -13.34 8.39 19.19
N LEU A 289 -12.71 9.03 20.18
CA LEU A 289 -12.77 8.59 21.56
C LEU A 289 -14.21 8.63 22.12
N GLN A 290 -15.01 9.58 21.68
CA GLN A 290 -16.40 9.73 22.12
C GLN A 290 -17.36 8.78 21.41
N MET A 291 -17.20 8.61 20.08
CA MET A 291 -18.20 7.94 19.23
C MET A 291 -17.78 6.52 18.78
N SER A 292 -16.48 6.20 18.82
CA SER A 292 -15.93 4.92 18.40
C SER A 292 -14.72 4.51 19.27
N PRO A 293 -14.88 4.46 20.61
CA PRO A 293 -13.77 4.21 21.55
C PRO A 293 -13.11 2.83 21.34
N GLY A 294 -13.79 1.91 20.65
CA GLY A 294 -13.27 0.61 20.25
C GLY A 294 -11.94 0.68 19.49
N VAL A 295 -11.71 1.76 18.74
CA VAL A 295 -10.44 2.04 18.03
C VAL A 295 -9.24 2.00 18.99
N PHE A 296 -9.39 2.52 20.21
CA PHE A 296 -8.34 2.58 21.21
C PHE A 296 -8.31 1.34 22.13
N LEU A 297 -9.40 0.58 22.16
CA LEU A 297 -9.56 -0.60 23.01
C LEU A 297 -9.31 -1.93 22.29
N GLY A 298 -8.98 -1.88 20.99
CA GLY A 298 -8.81 -3.08 20.19
C GLY A 298 -10.10 -3.84 19.94
N LYS A 299 -11.23 -3.16 19.91
CA LYS A 299 -12.56 -3.79 19.76
C LYS A 299 -13.24 -3.23 18.52
N PRO A 300 -13.57 -4.07 17.52
CA PRO A 300 -14.35 -3.63 16.36
C PRO A 300 -15.68 -3.02 16.78
N ASP A 301 -16.04 -1.93 16.11
CA ASP A 301 -17.36 -1.34 16.25
C ASP A 301 -18.40 -2.23 15.57
N ASP A 302 -19.64 -2.12 16.04
CA ASP A 302 -20.79 -2.59 15.27
C ASP A 302 -21.12 -1.57 14.18
N TYR A 303 -20.85 -1.93 12.93
CA TYR A 303 -21.08 -1.05 11.77
C TYR A 303 -22.53 -0.56 11.65
N SER A 304 -23.51 -1.31 12.19
CA SER A 304 -24.92 -0.90 12.18
C SER A 304 -25.21 0.28 13.11
N THR A 305 -24.32 0.58 14.04
CA THR A 305 -24.47 1.62 15.06
C THR A 305 -23.46 2.76 14.93
N ILE A 306 -22.64 2.77 13.88
CA ILE A 306 -21.65 3.82 13.65
C ILE A 306 -22.36 5.16 13.41
N ASP A 307 -21.89 6.19 14.11
CA ASP A 307 -22.32 7.56 13.86
C ASP A 307 -21.73 8.06 12.52
N MET A 308 -22.61 8.25 11.54
CA MET A 308 -22.24 8.71 10.21
C MET A 308 -21.59 10.09 10.20
N SER A 309 -21.76 10.90 11.26
CA SER A 309 -21.10 12.19 11.37
C SER A 309 -19.56 12.05 11.43
N LEU A 310 -19.08 10.97 12.06
CA LEU A 310 -17.65 10.65 12.14
C LEU A 310 -17.07 10.29 10.75
N ILE A 311 -17.81 9.51 9.97
CA ILE A 311 -17.44 9.15 8.61
C ILE A 311 -17.47 10.38 7.68
N ASN A 312 -18.51 11.20 7.78
CA ASN A 312 -18.64 12.43 6.99
C ASN A 312 -17.51 13.42 7.32
N PHE A 313 -17.13 13.54 8.60
CA PHE A 313 -15.99 14.36 9.01
C PHE A 313 -14.70 13.93 8.32
N GLU A 314 -14.44 12.62 8.24
CA GLU A 314 -13.29 12.06 7.55
C GLU A 314 -13.32 12.36 6.04
N ILE A 315 -14.47 12.08 5.37
CA ILE A 315 -14.66 12.33 3.94
C ILE A 315 -14.40 13.81 3.60
N GLU A 316 -15.03 14.74 4.33
CA GLU A 316 -14.87 16.18 4.14
C GLU A 316 -13.42 16.63 4.36
N SER A 317 -12.76 16.04 5.36
CA SER A 317 -11.39 16.39 5.69
C SER A 317 -10.37 15.84 4.69
N ILE A 318 -10.60 14.69 4.10
CA ILE A 318 -9.79 14.19 2.98
C ILE A 318 -10.05 15.05 1.73
N LYS A 319 -11.32 15.44 1.47
CA LYS A 319 -11.65 16.34 0.36
C LYS A 319 -10.94 17.70 0.48
N ALA A 320 -10.81 18.23 1.69
CA ALA A 320 -10.11 19.47 1.94
C ALA A 320 -8.64 19.46 1.46
N VAL A 321 -8.00 18.29 1.39
CA VAL A 321 -6.66 18.14 0.80
C VAL A 321 -6.66 18.55 -0.67
N TYR A 322 -7.66 18.07 -1.42
CA TYR A 322 -7.81 18.38 -2.87
C TYR A 322 -8.18 19.83 -3.14
N GLU A 323 -8.81 20.46 -2.17
CA GLU A 323 -9.16 21.89 -2.21
C GLU A 323 -7.99 22.78 -1.78
N GLY A 324 -6.83 22.18 -1.42
CA GLY A 324 -5.65 22.91 -0.96
C GLY A 324 -5.80 23.49 0.46
N ASN A 325 -6.79 23.02 1.23
CA ASN A 325 -7.09 23.54 2.58
C ASN A 325 -6.36 22.71 3.65
N LYS A 326 -5.11 23.07 3.97
CA LYS A 326 -4.27 22.39 4.94
C LYS A 326 -4.87 22.35 6.37
N GLU A 327 -5.62 23.39 6.76
CA GLU A 327 -6.17 23.50 8.10
C GLU A 327 -7.30 22.49 8.38
N LYS A 328 -8.07 22.16 7.35
CA LYS A 328 -9.18 21.20 7.42
C LYS A 328 -8.80 19.80 6.95
N ALA A 329 -7.56 19.58 6.57
CA ALA A 329 -7.11 18.34 5.93
C ALA A 329 -6.83 17.23 6.94
N LEU A 330 -7.35 16.02 6.68
CA LEU A 330 -6.84 14.77 7.20
C LEU A 330 -5.93 14.12 6.16
N MET A 331 -4.71 13.81 6.56
CA MET A 331 -3.67 13.26 5.70
C MET A 331 -3.08 12.02 6.37
N ALA A 332 -3.16 10.87 5.71
CA ALA A 332 -2.65 9.63 6.25
C ALA A 332 -1.14 9.48 6.01
N ALA A 333 -0.40 8.98 7.00
CA ALA A 333 0.98 8.58 6.86
C ALA A 333 1.36 7.60 7.96
N GLY A 334 2.37 6.75 7.72
CA GLY A 334 2.95 5.88 8.73
C GLY A 334 3.86 6.64 9.72
N GLU A 335 4.20 6.00 10.83
CA GLU A 335 5.09 6.59 11.85
C GLU A 335 6.46 6.99 11.31
N CYS A 336 6.91 6.32 10.24
CA CYS A 336 8.17 6.65 9.58
C CYS A 336 8.17 8.04 8.90
N ALA A 337 7.07 8.77 8.85
CA ALA A 337 7.02 10.15 8.34
C ALA A 337 8.08 11.03 9.01
N GLN A 338 8.27 10.92 10.34
CA GLN A 338 9.30 11.66 11.07
C GLN A 338 10.75 11.44 10.59
N ARG A 339 10.99 10.44 9.76
CA ARG A 339 12.32 10.13 9.18
C ARG A 339 12.45 10.60 7.73
N ILE A 340 11.42 11.24 7.19
CA ILE A 340 11.36 11.67 5.79
C ILE A 340 11.49 13.19 5.76
N SER A 341 12.61 13.69 5.22
CA SER A 341 12.94 15.12 5.20
C SER A 341 13.13 15.69 3.79
N GLU A 342 12.84 14.91 2.76
CA GLU A 342 13.07 15.28 1.36
C GLU A 342 12.07 14.62 0.41
N MET A 343 11.88 15.22 -0.77
CA MET A 343 11.05 14.71 -1.86
C MET A 343 11.92 14.47 -3.13
N PRO A 344 12.73 13.40 -3.15
CA PRO A 344 13.56 13.07 -4.30
C PRO A 344 12.74 12.52 -5.46
N ARG A 345 13.36 12.32 -6.61
CA ARG A 345 12.83 11.45 -7.66
C ARG A 345 12.81 10.01 -7.18
N VAL A 346 11.85 9.23 -7.67
CA VAL A 346 11.73 7.80 -7.29
C VAL A 346 13.00 7.02 -7.62
N SER A 347 13.61 7.25 -8.78
CA SER A 347 14.86 6.57 -9.17
C SER A 347 16.01 6.87 -8.20
N GLU A 348 16.18 8.13 -7.82
CA GLU A 348 17.21 8.56 -6.86
C GLU A 348 16.96 7.97 -5.47
N LEU A 349 15.70 7.96 -5.04
CA LEU A 349 15.30 7.35 -3.77
C LEU A 349 15.66 5.87 -3.74
N VAL A 350 15.22 5.11 -4.74
CA VAL A 350 15.40 3.65 -4.78
C VAL A 350 16.88 3.29 -4.78
N GLU A 351 17.71 3.96 -5.59
CA GLU A 351 19.14 3.73 -5.61
C GLU A 351 19.82 4.07 -4.27
N LYS A 352 19.41 5.20 -3.64
CA LYS A 352 19.94 5.63 -2.35
C LYS A 352 19.65 4.61 -1.25
N ILE A 353 18.36 4.24 -1.07
CA ILE A 353 17.98 3.34 0.03
C ILE A 353 18.46 1.91 -0.16
N ALA A 354 18.56 1.44 -1.42
CA ALA A 354 19.12 0.12 -1.71
C ALA A 354 20.62 0.06 -1.39
N ARG A 355 21.39 1.07 -1.80
CA ARG A 355 22.81 1.17 -1.47
C ARG A 355 23.02 1.30 0.05
N GLU A 356 22.25 2.13 0.73
CA GLU A 356 22.33 2.27 2.18
C GLU A 356 22.03 0.94 2.90
N ALA A 357 21.05 0.16 2.43
CA ALA A 357 20.75 -1.15 2.99
C ALA A 357 21.92 -2.14 2.78
N GLU A 358 22.51 -2.16 1.60
CA GLU A 358 23.72 -2.98 1.31
C GLU A 358 24.89 -2.63 2.23
N GLU A 359 25.14 -1.33 2.45
CA GLU A 359 26.18 -0.84 3.32
C GLU A 359 25.96 -1.26 4.79
N VAL A 360 24.73 -1.16 5.27
CA VAL A 360 24.37 -1.60 6.62
C VAL A 360 24.62 -3.10 6.77
N ILE A 361 24.10 -3.92 5.86
CA ILE A 361 24.27 -5.39 5.90
C ILE A 361 25.74 -5.78 5.84
N ALA A 362 26.54 -5.16 4.95
CA ALA A 362 27.95 -5.48 4.78
C ALA A 362 28.82 -5.10 6.01
N ASN A 363 28.40 -4.10 6.77
CA ASN A 363 29.14 -3.63 7.95
C ASN A 363 28.68 -4.29 9.27
N MET A 364 27.49 -4.91 9.32
CA MET A 364 27.00 -5.58 10.54
C MET A 364 28.01 -6.60 11.11
N PRO A 365 28.58 -7.52 10.32
CA PRO A 365 29.57 -8.47 10.86
C PRO A 365 30.78 -7.78 11.47
N LYS A 366 31.30 -6.73 10.82
CA LYS A 366 32.47 -5.99 11.31
C LYS A 366 32.21 -5.21 12.60
N ASN A 367 30.96 -4.78 12.81
CA ASN A 367 30.59 -3.94 13.94
C ASN A 367 30.15 -4.76 15.16
N PHE A 368 29.69 -6.01 14.97
CA PHE A 368 29.01 -6.78 16.01
C PHE A 368 29.55 -8.20 16.20
N LEU A 369 30.41 -8.71 15.29
CA LEU A 369 31.04 -10.02 15.44
C LEU A 369 32.53 -9.85 15.70
N ALA A 370 33.07 -10.68 16.64
CA ALA A 370 34.49 -10.71 16.96
C ALA A 370 35.30 -11.46 15.93
#